data_409153e6406f568ddf2d89e8a34cacb2
#
_entry.id   409153e6406f568ddf2d89e8a34cacb2
#
_cell.length_a   1.000
_cell.length_b   1.000
_cell.length_c   1.000
_cell.angle_alpha   90.00
_cell.angle_beta   90.00
_cell.angle_gamma   90.00
#
_symmetry.space_group_name_H-M   'P 1'
#
loop_
_entity.id
_entity.type
_entity.pdbx_description
1 polymer ?
#
loop_
_entity_poly.entity_id
_entity_poly.type
_entity_poly.pdbx_seq_one_letter_code
_entity_poly.pdbx_strand_id
1 'polypeptide(L)'
;MKQLKQLMRWSAVLALVFIMVSCDDSDDPTPTINYTLSTVSLPAEGGSISPATGQHAQNASVQITASPSAGWAFVRWEGDASGTTNPTTVNMTSDKAVVAVFEQVSNIEDLEGNLTTRTLTSDKQYLIKGQVFVPDGVTVTIEPGTIIYGEKRSRGTLVVDRGGKLIARGTRENPIVMTSAQQPGERDRGDWGGLVILGRARTNQNDPAIEGIEPLKIFGGDDDNDSSGEYEYLRVEYAGIELTPNNETNSITMGGVGRGTLMEHLVVSYGGDDGFEWFGGNVDGKYLVSVSTWDDDFDVDYGYSGNVQFGLAVRNPFFADQSQSNAFECDNGPNDNDVQPYTTGTFSNITVYGPRDRTNRSISGNNVQMIDLRRRTAVSIFNSVFTGFPVGLRFNTASVTEQYNAGRGVLANNVMLYPNNPFAAGGGADVADVEQIWTAANETVRVPGPDEAWEDFYRGYGLNPDNFFARYTLLTYPSNPNFSLLSGGTLANGADFSNAKLGDYFDKTVEYIGAFGTEDWTDGWVEFNPINRDYTNQ
;
A
#
# COMPACT_ATOMS: atom_id res chain seq x y z
N MET A 1 -32.74 -15.67 -3.56
CA MET A 1 -34.21 -15.87 -3.65
C MET A 1 -35.02 -14.57 -3.86
N LYS A 2 -34.56 -13.38 -3.54
CA LYS A 2 -35.31 -12.13 -3.78
C LYS A 2 -35.16 -11.57 -5.21
N GLN A 3 -34.07 -11.84 -5.91
CA GLN A 3 -33.86 -11.36 -7.29
C GLN A 3 -34.59 -12.19 -8.36
N LEU A 4 -34.83 -13.45 -8.10
CA LEU A 4 -35.56 -14.33 -9.04
C LEU A 4 -37.05 -13.95 -9.22
N LYS A 5 -37.62 -13.20 -8.29
CA LYS A 5 -39.05 -12.76 -8.38
C LYS A 5 -39.24 -11.47 -9.19
N GLN A 6 -38.20 -10.78 -9.54
CA GLN A 6 -38.30 -9.51 -10.29
C GLN A 6 -38.24 -9.71 -11.82
N LEU A 7 -37.65 -10.81 -12.29
CA LEU A 7 -37.53 -11.13 -13.71
C LEU A 7 -38.80 -11.73 -14.33
N MET A 8 -39.77 -12.21 -13.51
CA MET A 8 -41.01 -12.81 -14.00
C MET A 8 -42.15 -11.82 -14.27
N ARG A 9 -41.94 -10.49 -14.17
CA ARG A 9 -43.05 -9.51 -14.27
C ARG A 9 -43.07 -8.66 -15.55
N TRP A 10 -42.25 -8.94 -16.57
CA TRP A 10 -42.17 -8.10 -17.78
C TRP A 10 -42.52 -8.83 -19.08
N SER A 11 -43.26 -9.94 -19.04
CA SER A 11 -43.67 -10.73 -20.22
C SER A 11 -45.17 -10.60 -20.55
N ALA A 12 -45.77 -9.47 -20.38
CA ALA A 12 -47.15 -9.26 -20.78
C ALA A 12 -47.39 -7.83 -21.32
N VAL A 13 -46.97 -7.54 -22.54
CA VAL A 13 -47.57 -6.45 -23.35
C VAL A 13 -47.37 -6.74 -24.86
N LEU A 14 -48.47 -6.93 -25.54
CA LEU A 14 -48.86 -6.65 -26.89
C LEU A 14 -48.29 -7.43 -28.09
N ALA A 15 -49.17 -8.20 -28.67
CA ALA A 15 -49.27 -8.32 -30.10
C ALA A 15 -50.74 -8.41 -30.52
N LEU A 16 -51.31 -7.29 -30.93
CA LEU A 16 -52.54 -7.27 -31.73
C LEU A 16 -52.11 -6.83 -33.16
N VAL A 17 -52.13 -7.72 -34.10
CA VAL A 17 -51.99 -7.39 -35.53
C VAL A 17 -53.19 -7.90 -36.28
N PHE A 18 -53.85 -6.97 -37.01
CA PHE A 18 -55.01 -7.17 -37.88
C PHE A 18 -54.70 -8.11 -39.05
N ILE A 19 -55.59 -9.06 -39.28
CA ILE A 19 -55.59 -9.87 -40.49
C ILE A 19 -56.50 -9.20 -41.52
N MET A 20 -55.95 -8.85 -42.66
CA MET A 20 -56.70 -8.60 -43.89
C MET A 20 -56.53 -9.83 -44.79
N VAL A 21 -57.63 -10.47 -45.09
CA VAL A 21 -57.68 -11.61 -46.00
C VAL A 21 -57.81 -11.06 -47.43
N SER A 22 -56.88 -11.42 -48.30
CA SER A 22 -57.01 -11.37 -49.76
C SER A 22 -56.76 -12.80 -50.25
N CYS A 23 -57.73 -13.37 -50.90
CA CYS A 23 -57.60 -14.63 -51.64
C CYS A 23 -56.90 -14.38 -52.94
N ASP A 24 -55.82 -15.08 -53.23
CA ASP A 24 -55.31 -15.37 -54.55
C ASP A 24 -54.64 -16.73 -54.58
N ASP A 25 -55.07 -17.59 -55.56
CA ASP A 25 -54.53 -18.97 -55.67
C ASP A 25 -53.14 -18.95 -56.30
N SER A 26 -52.17 -19.23 -55.50
CA SER A 26 -50.85 -19.70 -55.94
C SER A 26 -50.21 -20.46 -54.77
N ASP A 27 -49.49 -21.53 -55.05
CA ASP A 27 -48.76 -22.42 -54.13
C ASP A 27 -47.97 -21.62 -53.06
N ASP A 28 -48.64 -21.27 -51.96
CA ASP A 28 -48.03 -20.54 -50.86
C ASP A 28 -47.30 -21.59 -49.95
N PRO A 29 -45.99 -21.40 -49.74
CA PRO A 29 -45.25 -22.31 -48.86
C PRO A 29 -45.87 -22.28 -47.47
N THR A 30 -46.19 -23.43 -46.92
CA THR A 30 -46.73 -23.61 -45.56
C THR A 30 -45.96 -22.68 -44.61
N PRO A 31 -46.61 -21.79 -43.85
CA PRO A 31 -45.91 -20.85 -42.98
C PRO A 31 -45.02 -21.61 -42.01
N THR A 32 -43.73 -21.38 -42.08
CA THR A 32 -42.75 -21.97 -41.17
C THR A 32 -42.99 -21.37 -39.79
N ILE A 33 -43.48 -22.18 -38.84
CA ILE A 33 -43.63 -21.77 -37.43
C ILE A 33 -42.22 -21.67 -36.86
N ASN A 34 -41.86 -20.52 -36.30
CA ASN A 34 -40.59 -20.29 -35.61
C ASN A 34 -40.86 -20.06 -34.13
N TYR A 35 -39.97 -20.56 -33.29
CA TYR A 35 -39.94 -20.31 -31.86
C TYR A 35 -38.66 -19.58 -31.47
N THR A 36 -38.73 -18.76 -30.43
CA THR A 36 -37.60 -18.01 -29.89
C THR A 36 -36.82 -18.85 -28.89
N LEU A 37 -35.50 -18.98 -29.10
CA LEU A 37 -34.55 -19.42 -28.09
C LEU A 37 -33.96 -18.18 -27.42
N SER A 38 -34.26 -17.98 -26.14
CA SER A 38 -33.67 -16.94 -25.31
C SER A 38 -32.48 -17.51 -24.53
N THR A 39 -31.32 -16.88 -24.62
CA THR A 39 -30.08 -17.32 -23.96
C THR A 39 -29.57 -16.23 -23.02
N VAL A 40 -29.21 -16.63 -21.77
CA VAL A 40 -28.73 -15.72 -20.73
C VAL A 40 -27.49 -16.33 -20.07
N SER A 41 -26.42 -15.57 -19.96
CA SER A 41 -25.26 -15.90 -19.11
C SER A 41 -25.45 -15.36 -17.69
N LEU A 42 -25.13 -16.13 -16.67
CA LEU A 42 -25.25 -15.75 -15.27
C LEU A 42 -23.97 -16.12 -14.49
N PRO A 43 -23.20 -15.13 -13.98
CA PRO A 43 -23.36 -13.71 -14.28
C PRO A 43 -23.01 -13.38 -15.75
N ALA A 44 -23.39 -12.18 -16.23
CA ALA A 44 -23.24 -11.81 -17.65
C ALA A 44 -21.77 -11.79 -18.11
N GLU A 45 -20.85 -11.39 -17.22
CA GLU A 45 -19.41 -11.37 -17.43
C GLU A 45 -18.77 -12.77 -17.46
N GLY A 46 -19.46 -13.78 -16.92
CA GLY A 46 -18.94 -15.16 -16.78
C GLY A 46 -18.71 -15.89 -18.11
N GLY A 47 -19.33 -15.44 -19.20
CA GLY A 47 -19.14 -16.09 -20.49
C GLY A 47 -20.23 -15.77 -21.49
N SER A 48 -20.25 -16.50 -22.61
CA SER A 48 -21.22 -16.35 -23.69
C SER A 48 -21.89 -17.68 -24.05
N ILE A 49 -23.06 -17.58 -24.70
CA ILE A 49 -23.78 -18.75 -25.25
C ILE A 49 -23.87 -18.61 -26.76
N SER A 50 -23.56 -19.68 -27.47
CA SER A 50 -23.73 -19.77 -28.93
C SER A 50 -24.70 -20.93 -29.26
N PRO A 51 -25.69 -20.71 -30.14
CA PRO A 51 -26.07 -19.42 -30.72
C PRO A 51 -26.65 -18.47 -29.65
N ALA A 52 -26.53 -17.16 -29.92
CA ALA A 52 -27.20 -16.14 -29.11
C ALA A 52 -28.74 -16.21 -29.30
N THR A 53 -29.47 -15.47 -28.47
CA THR A 53 -30.92 -15.34 -28.56
C THR A 53 -31.38 -15.14 -30.03
N GLY A 54 -32.26 -16.00 -30.52
CA GLY A 54 -32.71 -15.97 -31.91
C GLY A 54 -33.92 -16.84 -32.19
N GLN A 55 -34.43 -16.80 -33.43
CA GLN A 55 -35.57 -17.63 -33.88
C GLN A 55 -35.08 -18.90 -34.59
N HIS A 56 -35.75 -19.99 -34.32
CA HIS A 56 -35.49 -21.31 -34.90
C HIS A 56 -36.80 -21.98 -35.32
N ALA A 57 -36.72 -22.76 -36.41
CA ALA A 57 -37.90 -23.45 -36.91
C ALA A 57 -38.49 -24.42 -35.90
N GLN A 58 -39.82 -24.61 -35.92
CA GLN A 58 -40.49 -25.62 -35.09
C GLN A 58 -39.83 -26.99 -35.27
N ASN A 59 -39.63 -27.70 -34.15
CA ASN A 59 -38.95 -28.99 -34.05
C ASN A 59 -37.45 -28.99 -34.44
N ALA A 60 -36.85 -27.84 -34.62
CA ALA A 60 -35.40 -27.79 -34.79
C ALA A 60 -34.67 -28.24 -33.52
N SER A 61 -33.59 -29.01 -33.69
CA SER A 61 -32.65 -29.38 -32.61
C SER A 61 -31.50 -28.40 -32.66
N VAL A 62 -31.46 -27.48 -31.68
CA VAL A 62 -30.44 -26.41 -31.59
C VAL A 62 -29.39 -26.83 -30.60
N GLN A 63 -28.15 -27.03 -31.08
CA GLN A 63 -27.02 -27.23 -30.20
C GLN A 63 -26.60 -25.89 -29.60
N ILE A 64 -26.50 -25.84 -28.26
CA ILE A 64 -26.03 -24.68 -27.51
C ILE A 64 -24.68 -24.99 -26.87
N THR A 65 -23.79 -24.01 -26.91
CA THR A 65 -22.45 -24.10 -26.32
C THR A 65 -22.23 -22.92 -25.40
N ALA A 66 -21.86 -23.18 -24.15
CA ALA A 66 -21.40 -22.17 -23.23
C ALA A 66 -19.87 -22.02 -23.36
N SER A 67 -19.40 -20.79 -23.56
CA SER A 67 -17.98 -20.44 -23.66
C SER A 67 -17.60 -19.53 -22.49
N PRO A 68 -16.87 -20.05 -21.46
CA PRO A 68 -16.44 -19.23 -20.33
C PRO A 68 -15.54 -18.08 -20.76
N SER A 69 -15.64 -16.94 -20.10
CA SER A 69 -14.65 -15.86 -20.14
C SER A 69 -13.37 -16.27 -19.41
N ALA A 70 -12.26 -15.52 -19.60
CA ALA A 70 -11.03 -15.75 -18.85
C ALA A 70 -11.31 -15.65 -17.34
N GLY A 71 -10.81 -16.60 -16.56
CA GLY A 71 -11.05 -16.68 -15.11
C GLY A 71 -12.43 -17.21 -14.68
N TRP A 72 -13.21 -17.75 -15.63
CA TRP A 72 -14.52 -18.34 -15.35
C TRP A 72 -14.61 -19.79 -15.83
N ALA A 73 -15.45 -20.58 -15.18
CA ALA A 73 -15.79 -21.94 -15.59
C ALA A 73 -17.29 -22.08 -15.81
N PHE A 74 -17.69 -22.82 -16.86
CA PHE A 74 -19.09 -23.21 -17.00
C PHE A 74 -19.46 -24.26 -15.93
N VAL A 75 -20.52 -24.01 -15.17
CA VAL A 75 -20.98 -24.90 -14.09
C VAL A 75 -22.11 -25.80 -14.56
N ARG A 76 -23.18 -25.21 -15.11
CA ARG A 76 -24.38 -25.94 -15.51
C ARG A 76 -25.31 -25.12 -16.37
N TRP A 77 -26.23 -25.83 -17.04
CA TRP A 77 -27.39 -25.25 -17.69
C TRP A 77 -28.58 -25.19 -16.72
N GLU A 78 -29.42 -24.15 -16.86
CA GLU A 78 -30.71 -23.98 -16.20
C GLU A 78 -31.79 -23.55 -17.18
N GLY A 79 -33.09 -23.68 -16.79
CA GLY A 79 -34.22 -23.37 -17.64
C GLY A 79 -34.67 -24.56 -18.50
N ASP A 80 -34.85 -24.36 -19.81
CA ASP A 80 -35.23 -25.42 -20.76
C ASP A 80 -34.05 -26.35 -21.16
N ALA A 81 -32.85 -26.09 -20.68
CA ALA A 81 -31.71 -26.99 -20.66
C ALA A 81 -31.31 -27.25 -19.20
N SER A 82 -30.67 -28.39 -18.93
CA SER A 82 -30.21 -28.75 -17.60
C SER A 82 -28.96 -29.63 -17.62
N GLY A 83 -28.27 -29.74 -16.48
CA GLY A 83 -27.06 -30.55 -16.34
C GLY A 83 -25.80 -29.82 -16.70
N THR A 84 -24.68 -30.55 -16.74
CA THR A 84 -23.30 -30.02 -16.88
C THR A 84 -22.69 -30.33 -18.25
N THR A 85 -23.40 -31.06 -19.14
CA THR A 85 -22.89 -31.39 -20.47
C THR A 85 -22.84 -30.14 -21.35
N ASN A 86 -21.67 -29.81 -21.84
CA ASN A 86 -21.44 -28.65 -22.72
C ASN A 86 -20.57 -29.10 -23.91
N PRO A 87 -21.03 -28.97 -25.17
CA PRO A 87 -22.34 -28.47 -25.59
C PRO A 87 -23.51 -29.41 -25.28
N THR A 88 -24.74 -28.84 -25.27
CA THR A 88 -26.01 -29.61 -25.15
C THR A 88 -26.99 -29.20 -26.24
N THR A 89 -28.16 -29.84 -26.30
CA THR A 89 -29.15 -29.61 -27.36
C THR A 89 -30.52 -29.24 -26.79
N VAL A 90 -31.16 -28.24 -27.39
CA VAL A 90 -32.52 -27.79 -27.07
C VAL A 90 -33.41 -28.05 -28.27
N ASN A 91 -34.55 -28.76 -28.05
CA ASN A 91 -35.55 -29.00 -29.09
C ASN A 91 -36.63 -27.92 -29.08
N MET A 92 -36.82 -27.22 -30.21
CA MET A 92 -37.70 -26.08 -30.34
C MET A 92 -39.15 -26.47 -30.55
N THR A 93 -39.82 -27.00 -29.51
CA THR A 93 -41.26 -27.36 -29.54
C THR A 93 -42.17 -26.20 -29.10
N SER A 94 -41.60 -25.17 -28.53
CA SER A 94 -42.19 -23.90 -28.09
C SER A 94 -41.08 -22.87 -27.96
N ASP A 95 -41.37 -21.62 -27.58
CA ASP A 95 -40.35 -20.70 -27.10
C ASP A 95 -39.60 -21.31 -25.94
N LYS A 96 -38.28 -21.16 -25.93
CA LYS A 96 -37.35 -21.77 -24.96
C LYS A 96 -36.48 -20.69 -24.32
N ALA A 97 -36.17 -20.89 -23.02
CA ALA A 97 -35.23 -20.02 -22.29
C ALA A 97 -34.18 -20.90 -21.61
N VAL A 98 -32.91 -20.60 -21.86
CA VAL A 98 -31.80 -21.33 -21.25
C VAL A 98 -30.85 -20.33 -20.58
N VAL A 99 -30.30 -20.76 -19.45
CA VAL A 99 -29.29 -20.00 -18.72
C VAL A 99 -28.03 -20.86 -18.63
N ALA A 100 -26.89 -20.29 -19.01
CA ALA A 100 -25.60 -20.85 -18.66
C ALA A 100 -25.11 -20.21 -17.35
N VAL A 101 -24.88 -21.03 -16.35
CA VAL A 101 -24.33 -20.59 -15.06
C VAL A 101 -22.83 -20.75 -15.10
N PHE A 102 -22.12 -19.66 -14.82
CA PHE A 102 -20.68 -19.63 -14.72
C PHE A 102 -20.28 -19.34 -13.27
N GLU A 103 -19.13 -19.84 -12.86
CA GLU A 103 -18.50 -19.56 -11.57
C GLU A 103 -17.08 -19.06 -11.81
N GLN A 104 -16.66 -18.08 -11.03
CA GLN A 104 -15.29 -17.58 -11.10
C GLN A 104 -14.34 -18.69 -10.62
N VAL A 105 -13.36 -19.03 -11.43
CA VAL A 105 -12.30 -19.96 -11.03
C VAL A 105 -11.36 -19.19 -10.12
N SER A 106 -11.41 -19.48 -8.82
CA SER A 106 -10.43 -18.96 -7.89
C SER A 106 -9.06 -19.58 -8.21
N ASN A 107 -8.17 -18.79 -8.79
CA ASN A 107 -6.78 -19.18 -9.00
C ASN A 107 -5.91 -18.78 -7.80
N ILE A 108 -6.51 -18.80 -6.59
CA ILE A 108 -5.85 -18.43 -5.35
C ILE A 108 -5.25 -19.68 -4.70
N GLU A 109 -3.95 -19.66 -4.46
CA GLU A 109 -3.21 -20.68 -3.74
C GLU A 109 -2.98 -20.22 -2.29
N ASP A 110 -3.36 -21.06 -1.31
CA ASP A 110 -3.14 -20.77 0.10
C ASP A 110 -1.65 -20.93 0.46
N LEU A 111 -1.10 -19.93 1.16
CA LEU A 111 0.22 -19.97 1.78
C LEU A 111 0.04 -20.14 3.29
N GLU A 112 0.59 -21.22 3.85
CA GLU A 112 0.48 -21.56 5.27
C GLU A 112 1.79 -22.10 5.85
N GLY A 113 2.09 -21.75 7.09
CA GLY A 113 3.24 -22.28 7.84
C GLY A 113 4.59 -21.99 7.18
N ASN A 114 5.51 -22.96 7.21
CA ASN A 114 6.84 -22.81 6.65
C ASN A 114 6.85 -23.07 5.16
N LEU A 115 7.27 -22.08 4.38
CA LEU A 115 7.45 -22.24 2.94
C LEU A 115 8.73 -23.03 2.63
N THR A 116 8.79 -23.58 1.43
CA THR A 116 10.01 -24.16 0.84
C THR A 116 10.51 -23.26 -0.27
N THR A 117 11.75 -23.47 -0.74
CA THR A 117 12.29 -22.75 -1.89
C THR A 117 11.39 -22.95 -3.10
N ARG A 118 10.84 -21.84 -3.60
CA ARG A 118 9.87 -21.83 -4.71
C ARG A 118 9.74 -20.46 -5.35
N THR A 119 9.04 -20.43 -6.50
CA THR A 119 8.59 -19.20 -7.14
C THR A 119 7.07 -19.07 -7.04
N LEU A 120 6.59 -17.90 -6.63
CA LEU A 120 5.21 -17.49 -6.72
C LEU A 120 5.04 -16.76 -8.06
N THR A 121 4.26 -17.37 -8.96
CA THR A 121 4.12 -16.94 -10.36
C THR A 121 2.96 -15.97 -10.54
N SER A 122 3.05 -15.06 -11.49
CA SER A 122 2.06 -14.01 -11.72
C SER A 122 0.77 -14.51 -12.39
N ASP A 123 0.74 -15.75 -12.89
CA ASP A 123 -0.48 -16.40 -13.40
C ASP A 123 -1.41 -16.91 -12.30
N LYS A 124 -1.01 -16.79 -11.04
CA LYS A 124 -1.78 -17.14 -9.84
C LYS A 124 -1.84 -15.98 -8.87
N GLN A 125 -2.83 -16.04 -7.99
CA GLN A 125 -2.93 -15.21 -6.79
C GLN A 125 -2.65 -16.08 -5.56
N TYR A 126 -2.25 -15.46 -4.46
CA TYR A 126 -1.88 -16.17 -3.25
C TYR A 126 -2.61 -15.59 -2.04
N LEU A 127 -2.93 -16.45 -1.04
CA LEU A 127 -3.59 -16.04 0.20
C LEU A 127 -2.76 -16.46 1.40
N ILE A 128 -2.21 -15.50 2.12
CA ILE A 128 -1.50 -15.73 3.39
C ILE A 128 -2.51 -16.01 4.49
N LYS A 129 -2.44 -17.22 5.08
CA LYS A 129 -3.28 -17.65 6.21
C LYS A 129 -2.44 -17.92 7.44
N GLY A 130 -2.71 -17.17 8.50
CA GLY A 130 -1.88 -17.17 9.71
C GLY A 130 -0.47 -16.69 9.43
N GLN A 131 0.46 -17.05 10.29
CA GLN A 131 1.86 -16.66 10.12
C GLN A 131 2.57 -17.61 9.15
N VAL A 132 3.02 -17.07 8.04
CA VAL A 132 3.72 -17.78 6.96
C VAL A 132 5.19 -17.40 7.00
N PHE A 133 6.07 -18.40 7.04
CA PHE A 133 7.51 -18.20 7.23
C PHE A 133 8.31 -18.57 5.99
N VAL A 134 9.32 -17.75 5.69
CA VAL A 134 10.44 -18.10 4.81
C VAL A 134 11.62 -18.47 5.70
N PRO A 135 11.84 -19.76 6.01
CA PRO A 135 12.83 -20.18 7.01
C PRO A 135 14.27 -19.96 6.57
N ASP A 136 15.23 -20.11 7.51
CA ASP A 136 16.67 -20.10 7.23
C ASP A 136 17.04 -21.08 6.10
N GLY A 137 17.82 -20.60 5.14
CA GLY A 137 18.24 -21.35 3.94
C GLY A 137 17.18 -21.51 2.85
N VAL A 138 15.95 -21.00 3.06
CA VAL A 138 14.88 -20.99 2.05
C VAL A 138 14.90 -19.69 1.27
N THR A 139 14.70 -19.79 -0.05
CA THR A 139 14.49 -18.62 -0.92
C THR A 139 13.12 -18.72 -1.59
N VAL A 140 12.28 -17.72 -1.37
CA VAL A 140 11.02 -17.55 -2.09
C VAL A 140 11.19 -16.41 -3.08
N THR A 141 10.88 -16.67 -4.35
CA THR A 141 10.88 -15.65 -5.41
C THR A 141 9.45 -15.30 -5.78
N ILE A 142 9.16 -14.02 -5.96
CA ILE A 142 7.85 -13.53 -6.41
C ILE A 142 8.04 -12.85 -7.76
N GLU A 143 7.31 -13.31 -8.77
CA GLU A 143 7.36 -12.70 -10.11
C GLU A 143 6.71 -11.32 -10.13
N PRO A 144 7.17 -10.40 -11.01
CA PRO A 144 6.52 -9.11 -11.22
C PRO A 144 5.02 -9.25 -11.54
N GLY A 145 4.18 -8.39 -10.94
CA GLY A 145 2.73 -8.40 -11.13
C GLY A 145 1.96 -9.42 -10.28
N THR A 146 2.63 -10.21 -9.45
CA THR A 146 1.97 -11.17 -8.55
C THR A 146 1.15 -10.43 -7.49
N ILE A 147 -0.08 -10.93 -7.24
CA ILE A 147 -0.98 -10.44 -6.19
C ILE A 147 -1.00 -11.43 -5.03
N ILE A 148 -0.75 -10.92 -3.83
CA ILE A 148 -0.75 -11.70 -2.58
C ILE A 148 -1.72 -11.03 -1.60
N TYR A 149 -2.71 -11.79 -1.15
CA TYR A 149 -3.68 -11.35 -0.16
C TYR A 149 -3.29 -11.79 1.24
N GLY A 150 -3.51 -10.94 2.24
CA GLY A 150 -3.46 -11.29 3.66
C GLY A 150 -4.86 -11.55 4.21
N GLU A 151 -5.08 -12.70 4.84
CA GLU A 151 -6.37 -13.05 5.44
C GLU A 151 -6.53 -12.40 6.82
N LYS A 152 -7.58 -11.57 6.98
CA LYS A 152 -7.87 -10.89 8.25
C LYS A 152 -8.18 -11.86 9.39
N ARG A 153 -9.00 -12.87 9.12
CA ARG A 153 -9.49 -13.80 10.14
C ARG A 153 -8.38 -14.57 10.86
N SER A 154 -7.37 -15.00 10.11
CA SER A 154 -6.22 -15.74 10.63
C SER A 154 -5.04 -14.85 10.97
N ARG A 155 -5.17 -13.50 10.82
CA ARG A 155 -4.09 -12.53 10.99
C ARG A 155 -2.89 -12.86 10.08
N GLY A 156 -3.17 -13.04 8.78
CA GLY A 156 -2.17 -13.42 7.79
C GLY A 156 -0.94 -12.52 7.88
N THR A 157 0.24 -13.07 8.11
CA THR A 157 1.52 -12.33 8.22
C THR A 157 2.60 -13.07 7.47
N LEU A 158 3.39 -12.37 6.65
CA LEU A 158 4.54 -12.96 5.97
C LEU A 158 5.83 -12.62 6.74
N VAL A 159 6.52 -13.64 7.22
CA VAL A 159 7.74 -13.51 8.01
C VAL A 159 8.92 -14.10 7.24
N VAL A 160 9.88 -13.27 6.87
CA VAL A 160 11.19 -13.72 6.39
C VAL A 160 12.07 -13.92 7.60
N ASP A 161 12.32 -15.18 7.94
CA ASP A 161 13.10 -15.56 9.10
C ASP A 161 14.58 -15.23 8.92
N ARG A 162 15.34 -15.09 9.98
CA ARG A 162 16.78 -14.84 9.95
C ARG A 162 17.50 -15.91 9.12
N GLY A 163 18.07 -15.49 7.97
CA GLY A 163 18.71 -16.37 6.99
C GLY A 163 17.80 -16.92 5.90
N GLY A 164 16.49 -16.66 5.96
CA GLY A 164 15.56 -16.79 4.84
C GLY A 164 15.75 -15.66 3.83
N LYS A 165 15.29 -15.83 2.60
CA LYS A 165 15.34 -14.79 1.56
C LYS A 165 14.02 -14.69 0.81
N LEU A 166 13.54 -13.45 0.66
CA LEU A 166 12.42 -13.13 -0.22
C LEU A 166 12.93 -12.28 -1.37
N ILE A 167 12.81 -12.79 -2.59
CA ILE A 167 13.14 -12.05 -3.82
C ILE A 167 11.82 -11.54 -4.41
N ALA A 168 11.45 -10.33 -4.07
CA ALA A 168 10.21 -9.68 -4.47
C ALA A 168 10.54 -8.46 -5.36
N ARG A 169 10.96 -8.74 -6.60
CA ARG A 169 11.31 -7.71 -7.57
C ARG A 169 10.20 -7.55 -8.59
N GLY A 170 9.33 -6.58 -8.35
CA GLY A 170 8.39 -6.09 -9.35
C GLY A 170 9.06 -5.22 -10.41
N THR A 171 8.26 -4.59 -11.24
CA THR A 171 8.68 -3.52 -12.15
C THR A 171 7.70 -2.35 -12.02
N ARG A 172 8.06 -1.20 -12.58
CA ARG A 172 7.17 -0.03 -12.58
C ARG A 172 5.81 -0.34 -13.22
N GLU A 173 5.80 -1.12 -14.30
CA GLU A 173 4.60 -1.50 -15.05
C GLU A 173 3.85 -2.67 -14.39
N ASN A 174 4.57 -3.53 -13.67
CA ASN A 174 4.04 -4.72 -13.02
C ASN A 174 4.55 -4.81 -11.57
N PRO A 175 4.11 -3.91 -10.67
CA PRO A 175 4.49 -3.99 -9.26
C PRO A 175 3.92 -5.26 -8.62
N ILE A 176 4.64 -5.80 -7.64
CA ILE A 176 4.11 -6.84 -6.77
C ILE A 176 3.18 -6.17 -5.76
N VAL A 177 2.01 -6.76 -5.51
CA VAL A 177 1.03 -6.21 -4.58
C VAL A 177 0.74 -7.21 -3.46
N MET A 178 0.98 -6.79 -2.22
CA MET A 178 0.54 -7.47 -1.01
C MET A 178 -0.57 -6.64 -0.36
N THR A 179 -1.79 -7.17 -0.28
CA THR A 179 -2.97 -6.39 0.10
C THR A 179 -3.97 -7.19 0.94
N SER A 180 -5.01 -6.53 1.43
CA SER A 180 -6.11 -7.15 2.15
C SER A 180 -6.92 -8.13 1.28
N ALA A 181 -7.29 -9.28 1.85
CA ALA A 181 -8.23 -10.23 1.24
C ALA A 181 -9.70 -9.76 1.29
N GLN A 182 -9.99 -8.60 1.88
CA GLN A 182 -11.35 -8.05 1.89
C GLN A 182 -11.76 -7.58 0.49
N GLN A 183 -13.07 -7.56 0.25
CA GLN A 183 -13.60 -7.12 -1.05
C GLN A 183 -13.26 -5.65 -1.32
N PRO A 184 -13.17 -5.24 -2.60
CA PRO A 184 -13.07 -3.83 -2.95
C PRO A 184 -14.16 -2.99 -2.26
N GLY A 185 -13.77 -1.88 -1.63
CA GLY A 185 -14.65 -1.03 -0.83
C GLY A 185 -14.86 -1.46 0.63
N GLU A 186 -14.39 -2.65 1.04
CA GLU A 186 -14.48 -3.17 2.41
C GLU A 186 -13.12 -3.27 3.11
N ARG A 187 -12.03 -2.93 2.42
CA ARG A 187 -10.68 -2.95 2.96
C ARG A 187 -10.50 -1.85 4.00
N ASP A 188 -9.80 -2.18 5.07
CA ASP A 188 -9.48 -1.23 6.13
C ASP A 188 -8.05 -1.48 6.65
N ARG A 189 -7.47 -0.48 7.29
CA ARG A 189 -6.17 -0.59 7.96
C ARG A 189 -6.14 -1.79 8.91
N GLY A 190 -4.99 -2.43 9.04
CA GLY A 190 -4.86 -3.58 9.94
C GLY A 190 -5.67 -4.81 9.53
N ASP A 191 -5.96 -4.99 8.25
CA ASP A 191 -6.65 -6.18 7.77
C ASP A 191 -5.77 -7.44 7.79
N TRP A 192 -4.43 -7.27 7.82
CA TRP A 192 -3.48 -8.37 7.87
C TRP A 192 -2.16 -7.92 8.50
N GLY A 193 -1.25 -8.86 8.79
CA GLY A 193 -0.07 -8.61 9.58
C GLY A 193 1.14 -8.00 8.84
N GLY A 194 1.04 -7.78 7.54
CA GLY A 194 2.14 -7.16 6.79
C GLY A 194 3.33 -8.07 6.54
N LEU A 195 4.46 -7.42 6.26
CA LEU A 195 5.73 -8.07 5.93
C LEU A 195 6.75 -7.83 7.05
N VAL A 196 7.19 -8.91 7.70
CA VAL A 196 8.23 -8.90 8.73
C VAL A 196 9.50 -9.52 8.18
N ILE A 197 10.63 -8.78 8.26
CA ILE A 197 11.92 -9.20 7.72
C ILE A 197 12.93 -9.23 8.87
N LEU A 198 13.50 -10.41 9.12
CA LEU A 198 14.45 -10.62 10.22
C LEU A 198 15.84 -10.96 9.67
N GLY A 199 16.82 -10.15 10.00
CA GLY A 199 18.19 -10.29 9.54
C GLY A 199 19.19 -10.59 10.65
N ARG A 200 20.47 -10.62 10.29
CA ARG A 200 21.63 -10.95 11.15
C ARG A 200 22.54 -9.77 11.44
N ALA A 201 22.16 -8.55 11.03
CA ALA A 201 22.94 -7.36 11.33
C ALA A 201 22.79 -6.92 12.80
N ARG A 202 23.70 -6.08 13.24
CA ARG A 202 23.78 -5.66 14.64
C ARG A 202 22.56 -4.87 15.09
N THR A 203 22.16 -5.09 16.33
CA THR A 203 21.22 -4.26 17.08
C THR A 203 21.87 -3.88 18.42
N ASN A 204 21.28 -2.93 19.13
CA ASN A 204 21.72 -2.58 20.48
C ASN A 204 20.96 -3.35 21.58
N GLN A 205 20.12 -4.31 21.20
CA GLN A 205 19.40 -5.18 22.12
C GLN A 205 19.96 -6.61 22.09
N ASN A 206 19.85 -7.32 23.22
CA ASN A 206 20.25 -8.72 23.31
C ASN A 206 19.08 -9.63 22.91
N ASP A 207 19.28 -10.45 21.87
CA ASP A 207 18.29 -11.41 21.38
C ASP A 207 16.87 -10.81 21.20
N PRO A 208 16.75 -9.67 20.50
CA PRO A 208 15.45 -9.04 20.32
C PRO A 208 14.54 -9.90 19.44
N ALA A 209 13.23 -9.75 19.62
CA ALA A 209 12.22 -10.45 18.86
C ALA A 209 11.05 -9.50 18.58
N ILE A 210 10.34 -9.73 17.48
CA ILE A 210 9.10 -9.03 17.19
C ILE A 210 7.96 -9.69 17.96
N GLU A 211 7.24 -8.89 18.72
CA GLU A 211 6.11 -9.35 19.53
C GLU A 211 4.97 -9.91 18.66
N GLY A 212 4.27 -10.91 19.17
CA GLY A 212 3.17 -11.57 18.46
C GLY A 212 3.58 -12.54 17.36
N ILE A 213 4.87 -12.66 17.01
CA ILE A 213 5.34 -13.70 16.10
C ILE A 213 5.58 -15.00 16.86
N GLU A 214 4.87 -16.06 16.45
CA GLU A 214 4.91 -17.39 17.08
C GLU A 214 5.23 -18.51 16.08
N PRO A 215 6.21 -19.39 16.32
CA PRO A 215 7.09 -19.40 17.50
C PRO A 215 8.00 -18.17 17.54
N LEU A 216 8.42 -17.77 18.72
CA LEU A 216 9.30 -16.61 18.93
C LEU A 216 10.50 -16.64 17.98
N LYS A 217 10.71 -15.56 17.25
CA LYS A 217 11.78 -15.39 16.27
C LYS A 217 12.71 -14.27 16.69
N ILE A 218 13.94 -14.65 17.01
CA ILE A 218 15.01 -13.72 17.36
C ILE A 218 15.63 -13.16 16.09
N PHE A 219 15.91 -11.85 16.07
CA PHE A 219 16.65 -11.19 15.01
C PHE A 219 17.97 -10.58 15.50
N GLY A 220 18.73 -10.00 14.58
CA GLY A 220 20.05 -9.45 14.89
C GLY A 220 21.15 -10.48 14.94
N GLY A 221 22.37 -10.02 15.13
CA GLY A 221 23.61 -10.78 15.13
C GLY A 221 24.83 -9.87 14.99
N ASP A 222 25.82 -10.28 14.20
CA ASP A 222 27.07 -9.57 13.96
C ASP A 222 27.45 -9.45 12.46
N ASP A 223 26.53 -9.82 11.57
CA ASP A 223 26.75 -9.74 10.12
C ASP A 223 26.02 -8.55 9.51
N ASP A 224 26.67 -7.40 9.48
CA ASP A 224 26.14 -6.17 8.88
C ASP A 224 25.94 -6.25 7.35
N ASN A 225 26.50 -7.28 6.69
CA ASN A 225 26.33 -7.53 5.26
C ASN A 225 25.31 -8.63 4.96
N ASP A 226 24.58 -9.09 5.99
CA ASP A 226 23.51 -10.08 5.81
C ASP A 226 22.49 -9.61 4.74
N SER A 227 21.92 -10.60 4.03
CA SER A 227 20.90 -10.36 3.02
C SER A 227 19.66 -11.18 3.30
N SER A 228 18.57 -10.50 3.58
CA SER A 228 17.22 -11.07 3.70
C SER A 228 16.46 -11.09 2.37
N GLY A 229 17.11 -10.73 1.26
CA GLY A 229 16.53 -10.78 -0.08
C GLY A 229 16.54 -9.44 -0.82
N GLU A 230 15.60 -9.29 -1.75
CA GLU A 230 15.51 -8.12 -2.65
C GLU A 230 14.04 -7.68 -2.74
N TYR A 231 13.79 -6.42 -2.47
CA TYR A 231 12.45 -5.82 -2.47
C TYR A 231 12.48 -4.60 -3.38
N GLU A 232 11.77 -4.69 -4.51
CA GLU A 232 11.75 -3.63 -5.52
C GLU A 232 10.37 -3.55 -6.17
N TYR A 233 9.82 -2.34 -6.34
CA TYR A 233 8.48 -2.10 -6.85
C TYR A 233 7.42 -2.97 -6.15
N LEU A 234 7.43 -2.91 -4.82
CA LEU A 234 6.53 -3.66 -3.95
C LEU A 234 5.52 -2.72 -3.26
N ARG A 235 4.26 -3.09 -3.32
CA ARG A 235 3.17 -2.41 -2.62
C ARG A 235 2.68 -3.26 -1.47
N VAL A 236 2.61 -2.69 -0.26
CA VAL A 236 2.05 -3.31 0.95
C VAL A 236 0.89 -2.43 1.42
N GLU A 237 -0.32 -2.95 1.33
CA GLU A 237 -1.55 -2.21 1.55
C GLU A 237 -2.37 -2.82 2.69
N TYR A 238 -2.95 -1.98 3.58
CA TYR A 238 -3.85 -2.38 4.67
C TYR A 238 -3.25 -3.34 5.71
N ALA A 239 -1.94 -3.36 5.84
CA ALA A 239 -1.22 -4.18 6.82
C ALA A 239 -1.26 -3.56 8.23
N GLY A 240 -0.59 -4.16 9.22
CA GLY A 240 -0.49 -3.61 10.57
C GLY A 240 -1.59 -4.11 11.51
N ILE A 241 -1.88 -5.43 11.50
CA ILE A 241 -2.92 -6.00 12.37
C ILE A 241 -2.42 -6.20 13.80
N GLU A 242 -3.31 -5.98 14.77
CA GLU A 242 -3.06 -6.36 16.16
C GLU A 242 -2.95 -7.90 16.29
N LEU A 243 -1.72 -8.41 16.46
CA LEU A 243 -1.46 -9.84 16.63
C LEU A 243 -1.86 -10.34 18.03
N THR A 244 -1.57 -9.54 19.05
CA THR A 244 -2.01 -9.75 20.44
C THR A 244 -2.38 -8.39 21.03
N PRO A 245 -3.17 -8.30 22.12
CA PRO A 245 -3.61 -7.02 22.68
C PRO A 245 -2.46 -6.03 22.93
N ASN A 246 -2.53 -4.86 22.29
CA ASN A 246 -1.51 -3.80 22.24
C ASN A 246 -0.15 -4.23 21.63
N ASN A 247 -0.17 -5.18 20.71
CA ASN A 247 0.99 -5.58 19.92
C ASN A 247 0.55 -5.71 18.46
N GLU A 248 0.65 -4.64 17.77
CA GLU A 248 0.44 -4.53 16.34
C GLU A 248 1.72 -4.90 15.59
N THR A 249 1.59 -5.27 14.33
CA THR A 249 2.69 -5.31 13.38
C THR A 249 2.62 -4.09 12.49
N ASN A 250 3.73 -3.67 11.97
CA ASN A 250 3.78 -2.56 11.00
C ASN A 250 3.47 -3.02 9.59
N SER A 251 3.38 -2.09 8.65
CA SER A 251 3.23 -2.47 7.24
C SER A 251 4.46 -3.23 6.75
N ILE A 252 5.66 -2.69 7.02
CA ILE A 252 6.94 -3.38 6.82
C ILE A 252 7.78 -3.24 8.09
N THR A 253 8.03 -4.36 8.77
CA THR A 253 8.87 -4.44 9.96
C THR A 253 10.24 -5.02 9.60
N MET A 254 11.33 -4.36 9.99
CA MET A 254 12.70 -4.77 9.69
C MET A 254 13.51 -4.96 10.98
N GLY A 255 13.69 -6.21 11.42
CA GLY A 255 14.48 -6.56 12.60
C GLY A 255 15.91 -6.95 12.24
N GLY A 256 16.92 -6.12 12.55
CA GLY A 256 18.33 -6.43 12.32
C GLY A 256 18.68 -6.75 10.87
N VAL A 257 18.02 -6.10 9.91
CA VAL A 257 18.23 -6.35 8.47
C VAL A 257 19.55 -5.73 8.01
N GLY A 258 20.37 -6.53 7.31
CA GLY A 258 21.70 -6.13 6.87
C GLY A 258 21.74 -5.44 5.52
N ARG A 259 22.86 -4.74 5.26
CA ARG A 259 23.09 -3.94 4.04
C ARG A 259 23.12 -4.75 2.74
N GLY A 260 23.28 -6.08 2.82
CA GLY A 260 23.16 -6.95 1.66
C GLY A 260 21.73 -7.12 1.12
N THR A 261 20.74 -6.59 1.84
CA THR A 261 19.33 -6.58 1.41
C THR A 261 19.05 -5.36 0.52
N LEU A 262 18.40 -5.56 -0.63
CA LEU A 262 17.96 -4.47 -1.50
C LEU A 262 16.55 -4.00 -1.08
N MET A 263 16.36 -2.69 -0.90
CA MET A 263 15.06 -2.07 -0.63
C MET A 263 14.91 -0.80 -1.47
N GLU A 264 14.21 -0.90 -2.59
CA GLU A 264 13.99 0.22 -3.50
C GLU A 264 12.56 0.24 -4.05
N HIS A 265 11.95 1.42 -4.20
CA HIS A 265 10.59 1.60 -4.72
C HIS A 265 9.56 0.78 -3.93
N LEU A 266 9.45 1.05 -2.65
CA LEU A 266 8.48 0.42 -1.77
C LEU A 266 7.39 1.41 -1.37
N VAL A 267 6.14 0.97 -1.40
CA VAL A 267 5.03 1.76 -0.87
C VAL A 267 4.26 0.97 0.17
N VAL A 268 4.00 1.63 1.28
CA VAL A 268 3.06 1.19 2.31
C VAL A 268 1.85 2.13 2.31
N SER A 269 0.65 1.58 2.41
CA SER A 269 -0.55 2.40 2.38
C SER A 269 -1.64 1.87 3.27
N TYR A 270 -2.29 2.80 4.00
CA TYR A 270 -3.39 2.50 4.91
C TYR A 270 -3.01 1.43 5.95
N GLY A 271 -1.80 1.52 6.51
CA GLY A 271 -1.33 0.67 7.60
C GLY A 271 -2.15 0.88 8.87
N GLY A 272 -2.30 -0.15 9.68
CA GLY A 272 -2.97 -0.12 10.98
C GLY A 272 -2.04 0.28 12.13
N ASP A 273 -0.76 0.41 11.83
CA ASP A 273 0.33 0.85 12.69
C ASP A 273 1.34 1.60 11.83
N ASP A 274 2.66 1.51 12.09
CA ASP A 274 3.67 2.21 11.32
C ASP A 274 3.73 1.82 9.84
N GLY A 275 4.26 2.73 9.05
CA GLY A 275 4.58 2.47 7.66
C GLY A 275 5.80 1.58 7.53
N PHE A 276 6.94 2.12 7.88
CA PHE A 276 8.23 1.44 7.91
C PHE A 276 8.82 1.53 9.31
N GLU A 277 9.14 0.38 9.92
CA GLU A 277 9.83 0.36 11.21
C GLU A 277 11.11 -0.45 11.16
N TRP A 278 12.21 0.16 11.64
CA TRP A 278 13.55 -0.42 11.71
C TRP A 278 13.98 -0.68 13.16
N PHE A 279 14.00 -1.94 13.54
CA PHE A 279 14.58 -2.41 14.81
C PHE A 279 16.06 -2.80 14.63
N GLY A 280 16.94 -1.80 14.59
CA GLY A 280 18.38 -2.02 14.36
C GLY A 280 18.73 -2.44 12.94
N GLY A 281 19.95 -2.98 12.79
CA GLY A 281 20.49 -3.29 11.47
C GLY A 281 21.01 -2.07 10.72
N ASN A 282 21.25 -2.24 9.43
CA ASN A 282 21.84 -1.20 8.60
C ASN A 282 21.43 -1.30 7.12
N VAL A 283 20.25 -1.87 6.86
CA VAL A 283 19.71 -1.92 5.50
C VAL A 283 19.52 -0.50 4.96
N ASP A 284 19.92 -0.31 3.71
CA ASP A 284 19.74 0.95 3.00
C ASP A 284 18.42 0.93 2.20
N GLY A 285 17.76 2.09 2.03
CA GLY A 285 16.48 2.21 1.31
C GLY A 285 16.41 3.41 0.38
N LYS A 286 15.80 3.25 -0.81
CA LYS A 286 15.50 4.35 -1.73
C LYS A 286 14.07 4.31 -2.23
N TYR A 287 13.50 5.49 -2.49
CA TYR A 287 12.16 5.65 -3.07
C TYR A 287 11.08 4.98 -2.21
N LEU A 288 11.05 5.32 -0.92
CA LEU A 288 10.09 4.80 0.05
C LEU A 288 8.87 5.73 0.15
N VAL A 289 7.68 5.17 0.11
CA VAL A 289 6.41 5.91 0.17
C VAL A 289 5.54 5.39 1.31
N SER A 290 5.13 6.28 2.23
CA SER A 290 4.12 6.01 3.26
C SER A 290 2.87 6.83 3.00
N VAL A 291 1.71 6.18 2.91
CA VAL A 291 0.42 6.82 2.63
C VAL A 291 -0.61 6.44 3.68
N SER A 292 -1.05 7.43 4.46
CA SER A 292 -2.20 7.26 5.37
C SER A 292 -2.07 6.10 6.35
N THR A 293 -0.88 5.87 6.90
CA THR A 293 -0.65 4.92 8.01
C THR A 293 -1.34 5.42 9.28
N TRP A 294 -1.61 4.51 10.21
CA TRP A 294 -2.32 4.83 11.45
C TRP A 294 -1.41 5.46 12.48
N ASP A 295 -0.18 4.93 12.66
CA ASP A 295 0.83 5.52 13.53
C ASP A 295 1.93 6.23 12.72
N ASP A 296 3.19 5.96 12.87
CA ASP A 296 4.27 6.73 12.28
C ASP A 296 4.56 6.36 10.81
N ASP A 297 5.09 7.30 10.03
CA ASP A 297 5.48 7.01 8.65
C ASP A 297 6.82 6.28 8.59
N PHE A 298 7.77 6.71 9.43
CA PHE A 298 9.12 6.17 9.55
C PHE A 298 9.50 6.08 11.03
N ASP A 299 9.48 4.87 11.61
CA ASP A 299 9.96 4.62 12.97
C ASP A 299 11.33 3.93 12.94
N VAL A 300 12.23 4.39 13.81
CA VAL A 300 13.64 4.01 13.78
C VAL A 300 14.15 3.74 15.20
N ASP A 301 14.50 2.49 15.50
CA ASP A 301 14.91 2.10 16.84
C ASP A 301 16.11 1.10 16.87
N TYR A 302 16.46 0.62 18.00
CA TYR A 302 17.39 -0.49 18.34
C TYR A 302 18.77 -0.41 17.69
N GLY A 303 19.27 0.82 17.46
CA GLY A 303 20.61 1.01 16.90
C GLY A 303 20.69 0.93 15.37
N TYR A 304 19.58 1.17 14.67
CA TYR A 304 19.58 1.26 13.22
C TYR A 304 20.60 2.28 12.71
N SER A 305 21.38 1.90 11.68
CA SER A 305 22.47 2.72 11.14
C SER A 305 22.56 2.72 9.61
N GLY A 306 21.47 2.40 8.92
CA GLY A 306 21.37 2.44 7.46
C GLY A 306 21.14 3.83 6.90
N ASN A 307 21.00 3.91 5.57
CA ASN A 307 20.79 5.14 4.82
C ASN A 307 19.48 5.07 4.06
N VAL A 308 18.72 6.16 4.05
CA VAL A 308 17.48 6.28 3.28
C VAL A 308 17.54 7.56 2.44
N GLN A 309 17.25 7.43 1.13
CA GLN A 309 17.14 8.59 0.24
C GLN A 309 15.87 8.51 -0.59
N PHE A 310 15.21 9.65 -0.80
CA PHE A 310 13.95 9.81 -1.52
C PHE A 310 12.78 9.10 -0.80
N GLY A 311 12.33 9.70 0.30
CA GLY A 311 11.15 9.28 1.05
C GLY A 311 9.97 10.23 0.88
N LEU A 312 8.77 9.69 0.74
CA LEU A 312 7.52 10.45 0.71
C LEU A 312 6.59 9.98 1.83
N ALA A 313 6.07 10.91 2.62
CA ALA A 313 4.96 10.65 3.54
C ALA A 313 3.75 11.53 3.17
N VAL A 314 2.56 10.92 3.10
CA VAL A 314 1.28 11.61 2.87
C VAL A 314 0.29 11.21 3.95
N ARG A 315 0.03 12.14 4.88
CA ARG A 315 -0.77 11.86 6.09
C ARG A 315 -2.26 12.15 5.90
N ASN A 316 -3.07 11.18 6.29
CA ASN A 316 -4.51 11.39 6.44
C ASN A 316 -4.79 12.22 7.71
N PRO A 317 -5.59 13.31 7.63
CA PRO A 317 -5.83 14.19 8.77
C PRO A 317 -6.51 13.52 9.97
N PHE A 318 -7.22 12.43 9.77
CA PHE A 318 -8.01 11.78 10.82
C PHE A 318 -7.49 10.40 11.23
N PHE A 319 -6.45 9.91 10.55
CA PHE A 319 -5.77 8.67 10.92
C PHE A 319 -4.61 9.02 11.84
N ALA A 320 -4.71 8.59 13.08
CA ALA A 320 -3.64 8.72 14.06
C ALA A 320 -3.94 7.86 15.28
N ASP A 321 -2.94 7.15 15.77
CA ASP A 321 -3.03 6.30 16.95
C ASP A 321 -3.12 7.12 18.25
N GLN A 322 -3.57 6.47 19.31
CA GLN A 322 -3.64 7.08 20.64
C GLN A 322 -2.28 7.27 21.31
N SER A 323 -1.23 6.56 20.85
CA SER A 323 0.17 6.76 21.25
C SER A 323 0.75 8.09 20.80
N GLN A 324 0.14 8.75 19.83
CA GLN A 324 0.53 9.91 19.02
C GLN A 324 1.28 9.48 17.75
N SER A 325 0.92 10.10 16.65
CA SER A 325 1.46 9.76 15.33
C SER A 325 2.30 10.89 14.76
N ASN A 326 3.42 10.53 14.18
CA ASN A 326 4.44 11.42 13.67
C ASN A 326 4.81 11.09 12.20
N ALA A 327 5.57 11.92 11.52
CA ALA A 327 6.21 11.49 10.29
C ALA A 327 7.51 10.72 10.56
N PHE A 328 8.23 11.12 11.60
CA PHE A 328 9.38 10.39 12.14
C PHE A 328 9.23 10.21 13.63
N GLU A 329 9.28 8.99 14.11
CA GLU A 329 9.60 8.65 15.49
C GLU A 329 10.96 7.97 15.52
N CYS A 330 11.86 8.40 16.43
CA CYS A 330 13.21 7.87 16.46
C CYS A 330 13.65 7.63 17.90
N ASP A 331 13.93 6.38 18.22
CA ASP A 331 14.39 5.93 19.52
C ASP A 331 15.79 5.30 19.46
N ASN A 332 16.39 5.03 20.63
CA ASN A 332 17.60 4.23 20.75
C ASN A 332 17.35 2.93 21.57
N GLY A 333 16.12 2.60 21.81
CA GLY A 333 15.68 1.45 22.58
C GLY A 333 14.47 1.75 23.46
N PRO A 334 13.92 0.76 24.14
CA PRO A 334 12.68 0.90 24.89
C PRO A 334 12.78 1.85 26.09
N ASN A 335 14.01 2.21 26.48
CA ASN A 335 14.31 3.11 27.59
C ASN A 335 15.43 4.08 27.23
N ASP A 336 15.55 5.21 27.97
CA ASP A 336 16.61 6.21 27.79
C ASP A 336 17.97 5.75 28.36
N ASN A 337 18.31 4.47 28.17
CA ASN A 337 19.58 3.90 28.59
C ASN A 337 20.69 4.21 27.58
N ASP A 338 21.94 4.30 28.08
CA ASP A 338 23.10 4.49 27.23
C ASP A 338 23.58 3.14 26.67
N VAL A 339 22.84 2.65 25.67
CA VAL A 339 23.15 1.39 24.96
C VAL A 339 23.66 1.67 23.55
N GLN A 340 24.58 0.84 23.09
CA GLN A 340 25.23 0.96 21.78
C GLN A 340 25.12 -0.34 20.98
N PRO A 341 25.14 -0.25 19.64
CA PRO A 341 25.30 0.96 18.83
C PRO A 341 24.13 1.94 18.99
N TYR A 342 24.39 3.24 18.93
CA TYR A 342 23.32 4.23 18.89
C TYR A 342 22.54 4.15 17.59
N THR A 343 21.26 4.47 17.64
CA THR A 343 20.43 4.70 16.45
C THR A 343 20.94 5.96 15.72
N THR A 344 21.59 5.75 14.58
CA THR A 344 22.29 6.79 13.80
C THR A 344 21.89 6.79 12.33
N GLY A 345 20.76 6.20 11.97
CA GLY A 345 20.26 6.18 10.59
C GLY A 345 20.36 7.56 9.92
N THR A 346 20.69 7.58 8.64
CA THR A 346 20.87 8.83 7.87
C THR A 346 19.81 8.90 6.77
N PHE A 347 18.98 9.94 6.82
CA PHE A 347 17.91 10.22 5.86
C PHE A 347 18.24 11.46 5.04
N SER A 348 17.99 11.42 3.74
CA SER A 348 18.14 12.59 2.87
C SER A 348 17.05 12.66 1.82
N ASN A 349 16.66 13.86 1.41
CA ASN A 349 15.67 14.07 0.37
C ASN A 349 14.31 13.41 0.73
N ILE A 350 13.77 13.77 1.89
CA ILE A 350 12.44 13.34 2.34
C ILE A 350 11.43 14.48 2.13
N THR A 351 10.23 14.14 1.68
CA THR A 351 9.10 15.08 1.56
C THR A 351 7.94 14.58 2.42
N VAL A 352 7.45 15.43 3.32
CA VAL A 352 6.31 15.13 4.18
C VAL A 352 5.16 16.08 3.89
N TYR A 353 4.06 15.54 3.37
CA TYR A 353 2.75 16.19 3.33
C TYR A 353 1.95 15.76 4.57
N GLY A 354 2.06 16.55 5.63
CA GLY A 354 1.41 16.29 6.91
C GLY A 354 -0.11 16.41 6.89
N PRO A 355 -0.77 16.20 8.03
CA PRO A 355 -2.23 16.11 8.12
C PRO A 355 -2.96 17.45 7.90
N ARG A 356 -2.24 18.59 7.90
CA ARG A 356 -2.81 19.93 7.66
C ARG A 356 -2.22 20.59 6.42
N ASP A 357 -3.10 21.09 5.56
CA ASP A 357 -2.73 21.97 4.46
C ASP A 357 -2.54 23.45 4.92
N ARG A 358 -3.12 23.84 6.07
CA ARG A 358 -3.10 25.21 6.63
C ARG A 358 -3.38 25.22 8.12
N THR A 359 -3.08 26.33 8.78
CA THR A 359 -3.52 26.58 10.17
C THR A 359 -5.04 26.44 10.28
N ASN A 360 -5.54 25.98 11.41
CA ASN A 360 -6.98 25.77 11.70
C ASN A 360 -7.68 24.64 10.93
N ARG A 361 -7.00 23.87 10.08
CA ARG A 361 -7.58 22.64 9.55
C ARG A 361 -7.84 21.68 10.71
N SER A 362 -9.07 21.16 10.81
CA SER A 362 -9.41 20.11 11.77
C SER A 362 -8.72 18.81 11.42
N ILE A 363 -8.04 18.21 12.39
CA ILE A 363 -7.36 16.92 12.28
C ILE A 363 -7.56 16.13 13.57
N SER A 364 -7.18 14.85 13.59
CA SER A 364 -7.01 14.10 14.84
C SER A 364 -6.03 14.82 15.77
N GLY A 365 -6.36 14.92 17.05
CA GLY A 365 -5.46 15.50 18.05
C GLY A 365 -4.19 14.66 18.29
N ASN A 366 -4.18 13.44 17.82
CA ASN A 366 -3.07 12.50 17.94
C ASN A 366 -2.02 12.64 16.82
N ASN A 367 -2.30 13.34 15.72
CA ASN A 367 -1.24 13.76 14.78
C ASN A 367 -0.47 14.91 15.41
N VAL A 368 0.79 14.72 15.80
CA VAL A 368 1.48 15.67 16.69
C VAL A 368 2.76 16.25 16.09
N GLN A 369 3.82 15.47 15.83
CA GLN A 369 5.13 15.97 15.42
C GLN A 369 5.48 15.64 13.97
N MET A 370 6.23 16.53 13.30
CA MET A 370 6.93 16.18 12.06
C MET A 370 8.07 15.21 12.34
N ILE A 371 8.82 15.49 13.43
CA ILE A 371 9.98 14.71 13.85
C ILE A 371 9.97 14.64 15.38
N ASP A 372 9.87 13.43 15.92
CA ASP A 372 10.00 13.15 17.35
C ASP A 372 11.27 12.36 17.62
N LEU A 373 12.23 12.99 18.25
CA LEU A 373 13.50 12.38 18.62
C LEU A 373 13.52 12.05 20.12
N ARG A 374 13.64 10.77 20.43
CA ARG A 374 13.46 10.24 21.79
C ARG A 374 14.66 9.42 22.25
N ARG A 375 14.72 9.16 23.54
CA ARG A 375 15.53 8.08 24.15
C ARG A 375 16.95 7.95 23.58
N ARG A 376 17.71 9.07 23.53
CA ARG A 376 19.12 9.07 23.12
C ARG A 376 19.39 8.74 21.63
N THR A 377 18.39 8.84 20.77
CA THR A 377 18.59 8.70 19.33
C THR A 377 19.59 9.73 18.76
N ALA A 378 20.28 9.37 17.69
CA ALA A 378 21.23 10.22 16.98
C ALA A 378 21.02 10.17 15.45
N VAL A 379 19.79 10.01 15.02
CA VAL A 379 19.40 10.01 13.60
C VAL A 379 19.81 11.32 12.93
N SER A 380 20.21 11.24 11.67
CA SER A 380 20.60 12.42 10.90
C SER A 380 19.68 12.62 9.70
N ILE A 381 19.22 13.87 9.48
CA ILE A 381 18.28 14.20 8.41
C ILE A 381 18.81 15.38 7.61
N PHE A 382 18.86 15.22 6.28
CA PHE A 382 19.41 16.19 5.35
C PHE A 382 18.48 16.48 4.17
N ASN A 383 18.57 17.66 3.57
CA ASN A 383 17.96 18.00 2.29
C ASN A 383 16.46 17.65 2.20
N SER A 384 15.73 17.82 3.30
CA SER A 384 14.34 17.34 3.42
C SER A 384 13.35 18.47 3.68
N VAL A 385 12.08 18.29 3.30
CA VAL A 385 11.02 19.25 3.53
C VAL A 385 9.89 18.63 4.34
N PHE A 386 9.51 19.30 5.42
CA PHE A 386 8.48 18.85 6.36
C PHE A 386 7.34 19.86 6.43
N THR A 387 6.10 19.39 6.33
CA THR A 387 4.92 20.25 6.35
C THR A 387 3.81 19.66 7.23
N GLY A 388 2.90 20.51 7.65
CA GLY A 388 1.52 20.16 7.98
C GLY A 388 1.24 19.55 9.35
N PHE A 389 2.21 19.21 10.17
CA PHE A 389 1.97 18.76 11.54
C PHE A 389 1.85 19.94 12.53
N PRO A 390 1.11 19.79 13.65
CA PRO A 390 0.97 20.84 14.67
C PRO A 390 2.29 21.28 15.30
N VAL A 391 3.22 20.35 15.49
CA VAL A 391 4.57 20.56 16.02
C VAL A 391 5.59 20.17 14.98
N GLY A 392 6.67 20.93 14.85
CA GLY A 392 7.76 20.60 13.95
C GLY A 392 8.69 19.53 14.54
N LEU A 393 9.73 19.96 15.24
CA LEU A 393 10.73 19.09 15.87
C LEU A 393 10.53 19.02 17.39
N ARG A 394 10.55 17.80 17.96
CA ARG A 394 10.61 17.59 19.41
C ARG A 394 11.86 16.80 19.79
N PHE A 395 12.56 17.25 20.84
CA PHE A 395 13.48 16.39 21.60
C PHE A 395 12.76 15.93 22.85
N ASN A 396 12.45 14.65 22.93
CA ASN A 396 11.62 14.11 23.99
C ASN A 396 12.40 13.77 25.27
N THR A 397 13.73 13.79 25.23
CA THR A 397 14.61 13.60 26.41
C THR A 397 15.87 14.46 26.29
N ALA A 398 16.47 14.85 27.43
CA ALA A 398 17.73 15.61 27.44
C ALA A 398 18.89 14.86 26.79
N SER A 399 18.86 13.53 26.82
CA SER A 399 19.86 12.67 26.19
C SER A 399 19.95 12.86 24.67
N VAL A 400 18.86 13.24 24.00
CA VAL A 400 18.88 13.62 22.58
C VAL A 400 19.71 14.88 22.36
N THR A 401 19.52 15.91 23.18
CA THR A 401 20.36 17.12 23.13
C THR A 401 21.85 16.79 23.26
N GLU A 402 22.20 15.83 24.16
CA GLU A 402 23.59 15.36 24.31
C GLU A 402 24.14 14.73 23.02
N GLN A 403 23.32 13.93 22.30
CA GLN A 403 23.74 13.29 21.06
C GLN A 403 24.04 14.31 19.95
N TYR A 404 23.17 15.31 19.80
CA TYR A 404 23.34 16.35 18.78
C TYR A 404 24.50 17.30 19.12
N ASN A 405 24.66 17.69 20.39
CA ASN A 405 25.81 18.47 20.84
C ASN A 405 27.14 17.73 20.68
N ALA A 406 27.12 16.40 20.76
CA ALA A 406 28.29 15.56 20.48
C ALA A 406 28.55 15.33 18.98
N GLY A 407 27.71 15.85 18.10
CA GLY A 407 27.81 15.67 16.64
C GLY A 407 27.50 14.27 16.14
N ARG A 408 26.87 13.41 16.98
CA ARG A 408 26.46 12.08 16.55
C ARG A 408 25.22 12.11 15.67
N GLY A 409 24.21 12.91 16.02
CA GLY A 409 23.09 13.27 15.13
C GLY A 409 23.38 14.61 14.42
N VAL A 410 22.85 14.77 13.20
CA VAL A 410 22.97 16.00 12.39
C VAL A 410 21.64 16.29 11.70
N LEU A 411 21.14 17.51 11.88
CA LEU A 411 20.00 18.06 11.14
C LEU A 411 20.52 19.22 10.31
N ALA A 412 20.58 19.08 8.99
CA ALA A 412 21.15 20.12 8.14
C ALA A 412 20.48 20.20 6.77
N ASN A 413 20.33 21.44 6.29
CA ASN A 413 19.76 21.76 5.00
C ASN A 413 18.33 21.26 4.80
N ASN A 414 17.53 21.25 5.87
CA ASN A 414 16.11 20.92 5.84
C ASN A 414 15.24 22.18 5.87
N VAL A 415 14.02 22.06 5.35
CA VAL A 415 13.01 23.12 5.35
C VAL A 415 11.79 22.67 6.16
N MET A 416 11.45 23.41 7.20
CA MET A 416 10.26 23.17 8.03
C MET A 416 9.19 24.23 7.73
N LEU A 417 8.09 23.81 7.12
CA LEU A 417 6.93 24.67 6.87
C LEU A 417 5.86 24.33 7.93
N TYR A 418 5.86 25.06 9.05
CA TYR A 418 5.06 24.72 10.23
C TYR A 418 3.77 25.55 10.34
N PRO A 419 2.63 24.93 10.67
CA PRO A 419 1.37 25.67 10.85
C PRO A 419 1.18 26.27 12.25
N ASN A 420 1.75 25.68 13.32
CA ASN A 420 1.51 26.08 14.71
C ASN A 420 2.80 26.36 15.50
N ASN A 421 3.50 25.29 15.93
CA ASN A 421 4.70 25.38 16.75
C ASN A 421 5.89 24.72 16.04
N PRO A 422 7.01 25.40 15.83
CA PRO A 422 8.17 24.77 15.19
C PRO A 422 8.91 23.79 16.12
N PHE A 423 8.94 24.05 17.43
CA PHE A 423 9.77 23.31 18.38
C PHE A 423 9.00 22.91 19.64
N ALA A 424 9.36 21.75 20.19
CA ALA A 424 8.91 21.24 21.48
C ALA A 424 10.03 20.49 22.20
N ALA A 425 9.89 20.31 23.50
CA ALA A 425 10.81 19.54 24.31
C ALA A 425 10.07 18.77 25.41
N GLY A 426 10.67 17.66 25.86
CA GLY A 426 10.16 16.82 26.94
C GLY A 426 11.32 16.25 27.77
N GLY A 427 11.03 15.45 28.80
CA GLY A 427 12.02 14.64 29.53
C GLY A 427 13.30 15.36 29.95
N GLY A 428 13.21 16.64 30.29
CA GLY A 428 14.36 17.45 30.72
C GLY A 428 15.16 18.12 29.60
N ALA A 429 14.78 17.95 28.33
CA ALA A 429 15.31 18.74 27.25
C ALA A 429 14.78 20.20 27.33
N ASP A 430 15.51 21.15 26.75
CA ASP A 430 15.10 22.55 26.65
C ASP A 430 14.70 22.92 25.22
N VAL A 431 13.56 23.57 25.05
CA VAL A 431 13.10 24.05 23.72
C VAL A 431 14.13 24.98 23.07
N ALA A 432 14.84 25.78 23.86
CA ALA A 432 15.88 26.67 23.35
C ALA A 432 17.06 25.89 22.71
N ASP A 433 17.42 24.74 23.28
CA ASP A 433 18.44 23.86 22.69
C ASP A 433 17.95 23.26 21.36
N VAL A 434 16.67 22.81 21.32
CA VAL A 434 16.05 22.28 20.09
C VAL A 434 16.08 23.33 18.96
N GLU A 435 15.62 24.55 19.29
CA GLU A 435 15.63 25.68 18.36
C GLU A 435 17.06 26.01 17.89
N GLN A 436 18.02 26.08 18.80
CA GLN A 436 19.43 26.37 18.47
C GLN A 436 20.02 25.31 17.55
N ILE A 437 19.81 24.02 17.85
CA ILE A 437 20.34 22.91 17.04
C ILE A 437 19.73 22.94 15.63
N TRP A 438 18.43 23.15 15.54
CA TRP A 438 17.76 23.20 14.23
C TRP A 438 18.18 24.43 13.43
N THR A 439 18.06 25.63 13.98
CA THR A 439 18.29 26.89 13.26
C THR A 439 19.75 27.13 12.87
N ALA A 440 20.68 26.35 13.43
CA ALA A 440 22.10 26.41 13.05
C ALA A 440 22.34 26.08 11.57
N ALA A 441 21.47 25.22 10.94
CA ALA A 441 21.71 24.75 9.59
C ALA A 441 20.41 24.44 8.79
N ASN A 442 19.24 24.87 9.28
CA ASN A 442 17.95 24.55 8.64
C ASN A 442 17.05 25.78 8.55
N GLU A 443 16.12 25.76 7.61
CA GLU A 443 15.10 26.80 7.43
C GLU A 443 13.82 26.48 8.23
N THR A 444 13.20 27.51 8.78
CA THR A 444 11.92 27.39 9.53
C THR A 444 11.01 28.52 9.11
N VAL A 445 9.87 28.16 8.49
CA VAL A 445 8.92 29.16 7.98
C VAL A 445 7.50 28.83 8.42
N ARG A 446 6.79 29.83 8.93
CA ARG A 446 5.41 29.68 9.34
C ARG A 446 4.47 29.69 8.13
N VAL A 447 3.64 28.67 8.02
CA VAL A 447 2.58 28.63 7.00
C VAL A 447 1.57 29.76 7.24
N PRO A 448 1.16 30.51 6.22
CA PRO A 448 0.17 31.56 6.31
C PRO A 448 -1.17 31.10 6.90
N GLY A 449 -1.94 32.05 7.44
CA GLY A 449 -3.27 31.79 7.99
C GLY A 449 -4.32 31.43 6.93
N PRO A 450 -5.52 30.99 7.35
CA PRO A 450 -6.55 30.51 6.41
C PRO A 450 -7.11 31.61 5.49
N ASP A 451 -6.98 32.87 5.88
CA ASP A 451 -7.45 34.03 5.11
C ASP A 451 -6.34 34.63 4.20
N GLU A 452 -5.17 34.00 4.18
CA GLU A 452 -4.02 34.39 3.36
C GLU A 452 -3.86 33.42 2.18
N ALA A 453 -3.02 33.77 1.20
CA ALA A 453 -2.76 32.96 0.01
C ALA A 453 -1.84 31.75 0.34
N TRP A 454 -2.30 30.84 1.20
CA TRP A 454 -1.54 29.66 1.66
C TRP A 454 -1.20 28.68 0.52
N GLU A 455 -2.02 28.58 -0.51
CA GLU A 455 -1.73 27.75 -1.68
C GLU A 455 -0.53 28.32 -2.48
N ASP A 456 -0.50 29.64 -2.67
CA ASP A 456 0.61 30.33 -3.36
C ASP A 456 1.90 30.23 -2.53
N PHE A 457 1.80 30.18 -1.20
CA PHE A 457 2.92 29.94 -0.31
C PHE A 457 3.59 28.57 -0.62
N TYR A 458 2.82 27.47 -0.64
CA TYR A 458 3.37 26.15 -0.99
C TYR A 458 3.91 26.12 -2.42
N ARG A 459 3.20 26.72 -3.39
CA ARG A 459 3.68 26.83 -4.78
C ARG A 459 4.99 27.61 -4.88
N GLY A 460 5.20 28.61 -4.02
CA GLY A 460 6.45 29.34 -3.91
C GLY A 460 7.63 28.47 -3.51
N TYR A 461 7.40 27.43 -2.71
CA TYR A 461 8.39 26.39 -2.40
C TYR A 461 8.49 25.31 -3.51
N GLY A 462 7.57 25.26 -4.45
CA GLY A 462 7.51 24.23 -5.48
C GLY A 462 6.61 23.05 -5.11
N LEU A 463 5.96 23.09 -3.96
CA LEU A 463 5.06 22.03 -3.50
C LEU A 463 3.66 22.24 -4.11
N ASN A 464 3.06 21.16 -4.61
CA ASN A 464 1.67 21.20 -5.05
C ASN A 464 0.72 21.07 -3.85
N PRO A 465 -0.07 22.11 -3.51
CA PRO A 465 -0.99 22.05 -2.39
C PRO A 465 -2.11 21.02 -2.57
N ASP A 466 -2.36 20.53 -3.79
CA ASP A 466 -3.33 19.48 -4.05
C ASP A 466 -2.85 18.10 -3.56
N ASN A 467 -1.60 17.94 -3.20
CA ASN A 467 -1.06 16.70 -2.62
C ASN A 467 -1.36 16.52 -1.13
N PHE A 468 -1.89 17.53 -0.44
CA PHE A 468 -2.33 17.34 0.95
C PHE A 468 -3.63 16.53 1.00
N PHE A 469 -3.62 15.42 1.72
CA PHE A 469 -4.81 14.60 1.94
C PHE A 469 -5.97 15.39 2.54
N ALA A 470 -5.67 16.39 3.37
CA ALA A 470 -6.64 17.28 4.00
C ALA A 470 -7.56 18.02 3.02
N ARG A 471 -7.24 18.09 1.75
CA ARG A 471 -8.08 18.70 0.70
C ARG A 471 -9.23 17.80 0.22
N TYR A 472 -9.17 16.52 0.56
CA TYR A 472 -10.09 15.48 0.08
C TYR A 472 -10.90 14.90 1.22
N THR A 473 -11.87 14.07 0.90
CA THR A 473 -12.57 13.24 1.88
C THR A 473 -11.74 11.97 2.17
N LEU A 474 -12.02 11.30 3.29
CA LEU A 474 -11.28 10.11 3.74
C LEU A 474 -11.11 9.00 2.69
N LEU A 475 -12.01 8.93 1.70
CA LEU A 475 -12.05 7.84 0.72
C LEU A 475 -11.87 8.34 -0.73
N THR A 476 -11.39 9.55 -0.94
CA THR A 476 -11.34 10.16 -2.29
C THR A 476 -10.01 10.86 -2.59
N TYR A 477 -8.93 10.44 -1.96
CA TYR A 477 -7.61 10.91 -2.36
C TYR A 477 -7.35 10.50 -3.82
N PRO A 478 -6.75 11.36 -4.66
CA PRO A 478 -6.49 11.01 -6.05
C PRO A 478 -5.65 9.74 -6.17
N SER A 479 -6.01 8.86 -7.10
CA SER A 479 -5.19 7.66 -7.38
C SER A 479 -3.87 8.00 -8.07
N ASN A 480 -3.78 9.18 -8.67
CA ASN A 480 -2.60 9.64 -9.42
C ASN A 480 -2.28 11.11 -9.11
N PRO A 481 -1.85 11.44 -7.87
CA PRO A 481 -1.37 12.78 -7.53
C PRO A 481 -0.04 13.05 -8.27
N ASN A 482 0.39 14.30 -8.34
CA ASN A 482 1.67 14.66 -8.93
C ASN A 482 2.55 15.36 -7.90
N PHE A 483 3.64 14.70 -7.52
CA PHE A 483 4.59 15.18 -6.51
C PHE A 483 5.81 15.90 -7.09
N SER A 484 5.98 15.96 -8.43
CA SER A 484 7.06 16.73 -9.03
C SER A 484 7.03 18.19 -8.57
N LEU A 485 8.19 18.78 -8.35
CA LEU A 485 8.27 20.18 -7.97
C LEU A 485 7.71 21.10 -9.05
N LEU A 486 6.89 22.04 -8.64
CA LEU A 486 6.39 23.10 -9.51
C LEU A 486 7.54 24.01 -9.94
N SER A 487 7.52 24.43 -11.20
CA SER A 487 8.57 25.27 -11.79
C SER A 487 8.75 26.58 -11.02
N GLY A 488 10.01 26.93 -10.72
CA GLY A 488 10.37 28.16 -10.03
C GLY A 488 10.24 28.10 -8.51
N GLY A 489 9.93 26.95 -7.92
CA GLY A 489 9.88 26.79 -6.48
C GLY A 489 11.27 26.82 -5.82
N THR A 490 11.31 27.33 -4.59
CA THR A 490 12.57 27.50 -3.82
C THR A 490 13.29 26.17 -3.59
N LEU A 491 12.55 25.06 -3.43
CA LEU A 491 13.11 23.73 -3.17
C LEU A 491 13.81 23.10 -4.39
N ALA A 492 13.66 23.68 -5.60
CA ALA A 492 14.26 23.14 -6.81
C ALA A 492 15.80 23.18 -6.84
N ASN A 493 16.39 23.97 -5.96
CA ASN A 493 17.85 24.08 -5.83
C ASN A 493 18.21 24.19 -4.34
N GLY A 494 19.44 23.86 -4.00
CA GLY A 494 19.97 24.08 -2.66
C GLY A 494 20.27 22.82 -1.87
N ALA A 495 20.14 21.63 -2.45
CA ALA A 495 20.62 20.41 -1.79
C ALA A 495 22.13 20.49 -1.51
N ASP A 496 22.54 20.10 -0.31
CA ASP A 496 23.94 20.09 0.12
C ASP A 496 24.35 18.68 0.56
N PHE A 497 25.29 18.09 -0.15
CA PHE A 497 25.87 16.78 0.14
C PHE A 497 27.30 16.84 0.67
N SER A 498 27.73 18.00 1.16
CA SER A 498 29.10 18.22 1.66
C SER A 498 29.36 17.51 3.01
N ASN A 499 28.30 17.17 3.77
CA ASN A 499 28.46 16.50 5.05
C ASN A 499 28.96 15.06 4.88
N ALA A 500 29.95 14.66 5.69
CA ALA A 500 30.60 13.34 5.61
C ALA A 500 29.65 12.16 5.88
N LYS A 501 28.53 12.37 6.57
CA LYS A 501 27.49 11.35 6.77
C LYS A 501 26.77 10.97 5.48
N LEU A 502 26.74 11.85 4.50
CA LEU A 502 26.21 11.61 3.16
C LEU A 502 27.29 10.91 2.31
N GLY A 503 27.50 9.62 2.59
CA GLY A 503 28.48 8.76 1.93
C GLY A 503 28.13 8.45 0.46
N ASP A 504 28.73 7.39 -0.08
CA ASP A 504 28.60 7.04 -1.51
C ASP A 504 27.23 6.41 -1.85
N TYR A 505 26.45 6.02 -0.87
CA TYR A 505 25.09 5.51 -1.08
C TYR A 505 24.16 6.58 -1.67
N PHE A 506 24.33 7.83 -1.26
CA PHE A 506 23.45 8.93 -1.67
C PHE A 506 23.74 9.38 -3.10
N ASP A 507 22.68 9.58 -3.88
CA ASP A 507 22.76 10.29 -5.15
C ASP A 507 23.00 11.78 -4.87
N LYS A 508 24.22 12.22 -5.10
CA LYS A 508 24.67 13.60 -4.86
C LYS A 508 24.52 14.48 -6.11
N THR A 509 23.92 13.97 -7.18
CA THR A 509 23.74 14.71 -8.44
C THR A 509 22.46 15.55 -8.43
N VAL A 510 21.54 15.26 -7.50
CA VAL A 510 20.30 16.02 -7.36
C VAL A 510 20.56 17.38 -6.68
N GLU A 511 19.89 18.40 -7.16
CA GLU A 511 20.05 19.78 -6.69
C GLU A 511 18.89 20.24 -5.77
N TYR A 512 17.80 19.46 -5.71
CA TYR A 512 16.57 19.80 -5.01
C TYR A 512 16.55 19.31 -3.55
N ILE A 513 15.83 20.06 -2.71
CA ILE A 513 15.45 19.68 -1.34
C ILE A 513 14.12 18.95 -1.38
N GLY A 514 13.98 17.85 -0.62
CA GLY A 514 12.84 16.94 -0.66
C GLY A 514 13.05 15.77 -1.61
N ALA A 515 12.03 14.93 -1.76
CA ALA A 515 12.09 13.66 -2.48
C ALA A 515 11.97 13.79 -4.00
N PHE A 516 11.53 14.93 -4.51
CA PHE A 516 11.18 15.12 -5.91
C PHE A 516 11.90 16.29 -6.54
N GLY A 517 12.33 16.11 -7.80
CA GLY A 517 12.71 17.15 -8.72
C GLY A 517 11.59 17.44 -9.72
N THR A 518 11.94 17.49 -11.02
CA THR A 518 10.98 17.69 -12.11
C THR A 518 10.22 16.41 -12.51
N GLU A 519 10.62 15.27 -12.00
CA GLU A 519 9.98 13.98 -12.25
C GLU A 519 9.25 13.51 -11.00
N ASP A 520 8.08 12.93 -11.22
CA ASP A 520 7.35 12.19 -10.20
C ASP A 520 7.66 10.70 -10.33
N TRP A 521 8.57 10.22 -9.49
CA TRP A 521 9.00 8.82 -9.52
C TRP A 521 7.95 7.86 -8.95
N THR A 522 6.86 8.37 -8.35
CA THR A 522 5.73 7.53 -7.89
C THR A 522 4.78 7.15 -9.02
N ASP A 523 4.80 7.91 -10.14
CA ASP A 523 3.90 7.70 -11.26
C ASP A 523 4.06 6.30 -11.88
N GLY A 524 2.94 5.67 -12.17
CA GLY A 524 2.85 4.38 -12.87
C GLY A 524 2.97 3.14 -11.98
N TRP A 525 3.39 3.24 -10.71
CA TRP A 525 3.50 2.07 -9.84
C TRP A 525 2.84 2.23 -8.45
N VAL A 526 2.74 3.43 -7.91
CA VAL A 526 2.07 3.67 -6.62
C VAL A 526 0.57 3.81 -6.83
N GLU A 527 -0.23 3.09 -6.06
CA GLU A 527 -1.68 3.30 -5.96
C GLU A 527 -1.99 4.04 -4.66
N PHE A 528 -2.39 5.29 -4.77
CA PHE A 528 -2.70 6.14 -3.61
C PHE A 528 -4.11 5.95 -3.06
N ASN A 529 -4.99 5.24 -3.78
CA ASN A 529 -6.38 5.01 -3.37
C ASN A 529 -6.85 3.58 -3.66
N PRO A 530 -6.21 2.56 -3.04
CA PRO A 530 -6.44 1.15 -3.38
C PRO A 530 -7.78 0.58 -2.88
N ILE A 531 -8.61 1.37 -2.16
CA ILE A 531 -9.83 0.88 -1.47
C ILE A 531 -10.79 0.15 -2.41
N ASN A 532 -10.99 0.68 -3.62
CA ASN A 532 -11.90 0.10 -4.61
C ASN A 532 -11.17 -0.69 -5.72
N ARG A 533 -9.85 -0.87 -5.60
CA ARG A 533 -9.07 -1.55 -6.63
C ARG A 533 -9.43 -3.03 -6.69
N ASP A 534 -9.87 -3.48 -7.86
CA ASP A 534 -10.07 -4.91 -8.11
C ASP A 534 -8.77 -5.52 -8.62
N TYR A 535 -8.22 -6.47 -7.87
CA TYR A 535 -7.01 -7.22 -8.20
C TYR A 535 -7.31 -8.63 -8.75
N THR A 536 -8.59 -9.02 -8.89
CA THR A 536 -8.95 -10.39 -9.30
C THR A 536 -8.72 -10.67 -10.78
N ASN A 537 -8.58 -9.62 -11.59
CA ASN A 537 -8.45 -9.69 -13.04
C ASN A 537 -7.16 -9.02 -13.55
N GLN A 538 -6.11 -8.97 -12.75
CA GLN A 538 -4.80 -8.42 -13.16
C GLN A 538 -3.83 -9.52 -13.57
#